data_d99bcf1784474b9e25f5d67b1c827ffb
#
_entry.id   d99bcf1784474b9e25f5d67b1c827ffb
#
_cell.length_a   1.000
_cell.length_b   1.000
_cell.length_c   1.000
_cell.angle_alpha   90.00
_cell.angle_beta   90.00
_cell.angle_gamma   90.00
#
_symmetry.space_group_name_H-M   'P 1'
#
loop_
_entity.id
_entity.type
_entity.pdbx_description
1 polymer ?
#
loop_
_entity_poly.entity_id
_entity_poly.type
_entity_poly.pdbx_seq_one_letter_code
_entity_poly.pdbx_strand_id
1 'polypeptide(L)'
;AAQSTADVIYLGEAVCSKRRETKAADWLALARTLAASGKQVVISTLALVQAPSELTELKRYIDNGEFLIEANDFGAVGLAAERKLPFVAGHALNCYNAVTLRLLLKDGMTRWCMPVELSRDWLVNLLDQCDALGIRNQFEVEVLSYGHLPLAYSARCFTARSEDRPKDECETCCIKYPNGRSMLSQEN
;
A
#
# COMPACT_ATOMS: atom_id res chain seq x y z
N ALA A 1 10.22 11.60 11.22
CA ALA A 1 10.56 10.26 10.75
C ALA A 1 12.05 9.96 10.97
N ALA A 2 13.00 10.77 10.47
CA ALA A 2 14.45 10.50 10.62
C ALA A 2 14.91 10.26 12.08
N GLN A 3 14.33 10.97 13.02
CA GLN A 3 14.64 10.87 14.47
C GLN A 3 13.74 9.89 15.23
N SER A 4 12.78 9.22 14.56
CA SER A 4 11.92 8.23 15.20
C SER A 4 12.67 6.93 15.47
N THR A 5 12.10 6.08 16.33
CA THR A 5 12.61 4.72 16.60
C THR A 5 12.19 3.69 15.54
N ALA A 6 11.38 4.09 14.54
CA ALA A 6 10.96 3.20 13.48
C ALA A 6 12.15 2.75 12.62
N ASP A 7 12.22 1.48 12.30
CA ASP A 7 13.26 0.89 11.43
C ASP A 7 12.90 1.04 9.95
N VAL A 8 11.60 0.98 9.63
CA VAL A 8 11.06 1.04 8.27
C VAL A 8 10.15 2.23 8.12
N ILE A 9 10.30 2.96 7.04
CA ILE A 9 9.46 4.12 6.68
C ILE A 9 8.81 3.88 5.33
N TYR A 10 7.48 3.89 5.30
CA TYR A 10 6.70 3.85 4.06
C TYR A 10 6.44 5.28 3.57
N LEU A 11 6.70 5.55 2.31
CA LEU A 11 6.52 6.84 1.66
C LEU A 11 5.68 6.69 0.40
N GLY A 12 4.71 7.55 0.20
CA GLY A 12 3.92 7.60 -1.02
C GLY A 12 2.45 7.86 -0.77
N GLU A 13 1.67 7.92 -1.82
CA GLU A 13 0.22 8.07 -1.79
C GLU A 13 -0.44 6.77 -2.23
N ALA A 14 -1.12 6.09 -1.31
CA ALA A 14 -1.78 4.82 -1.58
C ALA A 14 -3.27 4.99 -1.96
N VAL A 15 -3.89 6.12 -1.62
CA VAL A 15 -5.35 6.29 -1.71
C VAL A 15 -5.79 7.04 -2.95
N CYS A 16 -5.15 8.16 -3.29
CA CYS A 16 -5.66 9.05 -4.33
C CYS A 16 -4.56 9.83 -5.05
N SER A 17 -4.37 9.54 -6.34
CA SER A 17 -3.40 10.23 -7.21
C SER A 17 -3.66 11.74 -7.36
N LYS A 18 -4.88 12.22 -7.08
CA LYS A 18 -5.24 13.64 -7.25
C LYS A 18 -4.74 14.53 -6.12
N ARG A 19 -4.36 13.97 -4.98
CA ARG A 19 -3.80 14.76 -3.87
C ARG A 19 -2.45 15.37 -4.21
N ARG A 20 -1.64 14.77 -5.02
CA ARG A 20 -0.37 15.22 -5.63
C ARG A 20 0.37 16.38 -4.94
N GLU A 21 0.37 16.42 -3.63
CA GLU A 21 1.11 17.42 -2.84
C GLU A 21 2.62 17.26 -3.03
N THR A 22 3.04 16.02 -3.29
CA THR A 22 4.44 15.66 -3.48
C THR A 22 4.62 14.90 -4.80
N LYS A 23 5.57 15.32 -5.62
CA LYS A 23 5.91 14.67 -6.88
C LYS A 23 6.77 13.42 -6.63
N ALA A 24 6.80 12.48 -7.58
CA ALA A 24 7.61 11.27 -7.47
C ALA A 24 9.10 11.57 -7.23
N ALA A 25 9.65 12.60 -7.87
CA ALA A 25 11.05 13.00 -7.66
C ALA A 25 11.32 13.48 -6.23
N ASP A 26 10.36 14.19 -5.62
CA ASP A 26 10.48 14.72 -4.26
C ASP A 26 10.34 13.57 -3.23
N TRP A 27 9.45 12.59 -3.51
CA TRP A 27 9.37 11.36 -2.72
C TRP A 27 10.68 10.60 -2.71
N LEU A 28 11.33 10.43 -3.86
CA LEU A 28 12.62 9.75 -3.97
C LEU A 28 13.75 10.55 -3.28
N ALA A 29 13.74 11.88 -3.37
CA ALA A 29 14.71 12.72 -2.66
C ALA A 29 14.55 12.59 -1.13
N LEU A 30 13.31 12.58 -0.64
CA LEU A 30 13.00 12.35 0.78
C LEU A 30 13.42 10.93 1.20
N ALA A 31 13.17 9.93 0.35
CA ALA A 31 13.57 8.54 0.59
C ALA A 31 15.09 8.43 0.80
N ARG A 32 15.89 9.08 -0.04
CA ARG A 32 17.37 9.10 0.10
C ARG A 32 17.80 9.75 1.41
N THR A 33 17.13 10.85 1.80
CA THR A 33 17.42 11.53 3.07
C THR A 33 17.14 10.61 4.27
N LEU A 34 16.04 9.88 4.25
CA LEU A 34 15.68 8.93 5.31
C LEU A 34 16.60 7.71 5.32
N ALA A 35 16.95 7.17 4.15
CA ALA A 35 17.89 6.07 4.03
C ALA A 35 19.28 6.45 4.58
N ALA A 36 19.74 7.68 4.32
CA ALA A 36 20.98 8.19 4.87
C ALA A 36 20.98 8.31 6.40
N SER A 37 19.80 8.36 7.05
CA SER A 37 19.65 8.31 8.51
C SER A 37 19.56 6.87 9.06
N GLY A 38 19.84 5.84 8.25
CA GLY A 38 19.87 4.43 8.65
C GLY A 38 18.49 3.75 8.62
N LYS A 39 17.48 4.34 7.98
CA LYS A 39 16.14 3.76 7.85
C LYS A 39 16.01 2.90 6.59
N GLN A 40 15.28 1.79 6.66
CA GLN A 40 14.76 1.15 5.46
C GLN A 40 13.61 1.99 4.92
N VAL A 41 13.63 2.29 3.63
CA VAL A 41 12.55 3.05 2.99
C VAL A 41 11.83 2.17 1.97
N VAL A 42 10.51 2.21 1.99
CA VAL A 42 9.62 1.52 1.07
C VAL A 42 8.73 2.55 0.39
N ILE A 43 8.61 2.49 -0.92
CA ILE A 43 7.74 3.40 -1.69
C ILE A 43 6.38 2.73 -1.89
N SER A 44 5.34 3.32 -1.29
CA SER A 44 3.96 2.84 -1.43
C SER A 44 3.38 3.22 -2.79
N THR A 45 2.66 2.29 -3.42
CA THR A 45 1.94 2.51 -4.67
C THR A 45 0.44 2.68 -4.42
N LEU A 46 -0.28 3.23 -5.40
CA LEU A 46 -1.74 3.35 -5.32
C LEU A 46 -2.42 1.98 -5.18
N ALA A 47 -3.47 1.93 -4.37
CA ALA A 47 -4.33 0.75 -4.22
C ALA A 47 -5.31 0.58 -5.39
N LEU A 48 -5.59 1.65 -6.13
CA LEU A 48 -6.43 1.63 -7.33
C LEU A 48 -5.75 2.41 -8.45
N VAL A 49 -5.33 1.71 -9.48
CA VAL A 49 -4.72 2.30 -10.68
C VAL A 49 -5.77 2.27 -11.80
N GLN A 50 -6.24 3.44 -12.22
CA GLN A 50 -7.35 3.58 -13.20
C GLN A 50 -6.93 4.32 -14.47
N ALA A 51 -6.11 5.37 -14.33
CA ALA A 51 -5.74 6.25 -15.44
C ALA A 51 -4.39 5.88 -16.05
N PRO A 52 -4.18 6.10 -17.38
CA PRO A 52 -2.87 5.89 -18.01
C PRO A 52 -1.73 6.69 -17.35
N SER A 53 -2.03 7.89 -16.83
CA SER A 53 -1.06 8.71 -16.09
C SER A 53 -0.61 8.07 -14.78
N GLU A 54 -1.53 7.41 -14.06
CA GLU A 54 -1.23 6.66 -12.83
C GLU A 54 -0.35 5.44 -13.12
N LEU A 55 -0.64 4.72 -14.21
CA LEU A 55 0.21 3.62 -14.67
C LEU A 55 1.62 4.10 -15.06
N THR A 56 1.72 5.28 -15.67
CA THR A 56 3.03 5.87 -16.00
C THR A 56 3.81 6.23 -14.74
N GLU A 57 3.16 6.75 -13.73
CA GLU A 57 3.77 7.06 -12.44
C GLU A 57 4.16 5.79 -11.68
N LEU A 58 3.29 4.78 -11.68
CA LEU A 58 3.59 3.47 -11.11
C LEU A 58 4.87 2.87 -11.70
N LYS A 59 5.04 2.90 -13.03
CA LYS A 59 6.27 2.45 -13.69
C LYS A 59 7.50 3.19 -13.20
N ARG A 60 7.41 4.50 -12.96
CA ARG A 60 8.53 5.29 -12.42
C ARG A 60 8.91 4.86 -11.00
N TYR A 61 7.91 4.51 -10.15
CA TYR A 61 8.19 3.98 -8.82
C TYR A 61 8.82 2.59 -8.88
N ILE A 62 8.33 1.72 -9.75
CA ILE A 62 8.91 0.38 -9.96
C ILE A 62 10.37 0.51 -10.46
N ASP A 63 10.62 1.39 -11.42
CA ASP A 63 11.94 1.59 -12.05
C ASP A 63 12.88 2.51 -11.24
N ASN A 64 12.59 2.78 -9.94
CA ASN A 64 13.41 3.68 -9.12
C ASN A 64 14.84 3.17 -8.87
N GLY A 65 15.07 1.86 -8.90
CA GLY A 65 16.39 1.24 -8.80
C GLY A 65 17.06 1.28 -7.42
N GLU A 66 16.45 1.94 -6.42
CA GLU A 66 17.07 2.20 -5.11
C GLU A 66 16.25 1.64 -3.93
N PHE A 67 14.93 1.74 -4.00
CA PHE A 67 14.03 1.46 -2.89
C PHE A 67 13.07 0.33 -3.20
N LEU A 68 12.77 -0.46 -2.18
CA LEU A 68 11.72 -1.45 -2.21
C LEU A 68 10.37 -0.75 -2.42
N ILE A 69 9.45 -1.40 -3.11
CA ILE A 69 8.09 -0.89 -3.29
C ILE A 69 7.08 -1.69 -2.48
N GLU A 70 6.06 -1.03 -2.00
CA GLU A 70 4.83 -1.65 -1.52
C GLU A 70 3.83 -1.71 -2.68
N ALA A 71 3.54 -2.90 -3.15
CA ALA A 71 2.54 -3.15 -4.18
C ALA A 71 1.15 -3.21 -3.53
N ASN A 72 0.30 -2.23 -3.82
CA ASN A 72 -1.08 -2.15 -3.34
C ASN A 72 -2.11 -2.46 -4.45
N ASP A 73 -1.65 -2.69 -5.68
CA ASP A 73 -2.42 -3.10 -6.85
C ASP A 73 -1.69 -4.22 -7.59
N PHE A 74 -2.42 -5.17 -8.18
CA PHE A 74 -1.80 -6.29 -8.91
C PHE A 74 -1.02 -5.85 -10.16
N GLY A 75 -1.30 -4.65 -10.70
CA GLY A 75 -0.46 -4.05 -11.74
C GLY A 75 0.95 -3.76 -11.24
N ALA A 76 1.11 -3.35 -9.97
CA ALA A 76 2.41 -3.17 -9.35
C ALA A 76 3.15 -4.51 -9.15
N VAL A 77 2.43 -5.55 -8.73
CA VAL A 77 2.97 -6.92 -8.61
C VAL A 77 3.50 -7.40 -9.96
N GLY A 78 2.66 -7.32 -11.02
CA GLY A 78 3.05 -7.76 -12.36
C GLY A 78 4.28 -7.02 -12.89
N LEU A 79 4.32 -5.70 -12.74
CA LEU A 79 5.47 -4.90 -13.17
C LEU A 79 6.75 -5.22 -12.37
N ALA A 80 6.66 -5.49 -11.07
CA ALA A 80 7.79 -5.90 -10.26
C ALA A 80 8.30 -7.30 -10.69
N ALA A 81 7.38 -8.25 -10.88
CA ALA A 81 7.69 -9.61 -11.33
C ALA A 81 8.37 -9.63 -12.70
N GLU A 82 7.87 -8.86 -13.68
CA GLU A 82 8.49 -8.71 -15.01
C GLU A 82 9.95 -8.23 -14.92
N ARG A 83 10.25 -7.36 -13.96
CA ARG A 83 11.60 -6.81 -13.73
C ARG A 83 12.44 -7.61 -12.75
N LYS A 84 11.87 -8.69 -12.18
CA LYS A 84 12.49 -9.52 -11.13
C LYS A 84 12.93 -8.70 -9.90
N LEU A 85 12.13 -7.71 -9.54
CA LEU A 85 12.35 -6.87 -8.38
C LEU A 85 11.60 -7.42 -7.16
N PRO A 86 12.22 -7.41 -5.97
CA PRO A 86 11.51 -7.73 -4.75
C PRO A 86 10.48 -6.65 -4.40
N PHE A 87 9.40 -7.04 -3.73
CA PHE A 87 8.36 -6.12 -3.29
C PHE A 87 7.72 -6.52 -1.96
N VAL A 88 7.08 -5.56 -1.32
CA VAL A 88 6.17 -5.76 -0.19
C VAL A 88 4.76 -5.92 -0.75
N ALA A 89 4.06 -6.98 -0.39
CA ALA A 89 2.64 -7.15 -0.69
C ALA A 89 1.82 -6.32 0.31
N GLY A 90 1.28 -5.19 -0.12
CA GLY A 90 0.48 -4.30 0.71
C GLY A 90 -0.90 -4.91 1.06
N HIS A 91 -1.50 -4.40 2.12
CA HIS A 91 -2.79 -4.90 2.61
C HIS A 91 -3.94 -4.77 1.60
N ALA A 92 -3.86 -3.80 0.67
CA ALA A 92 -4.86 -3.58 -0.37
C ALA A 92 -4.91 -4.70 -1.44
N LEU A 93 -3.91 -5.58 -1.51
CA LEU A 93 -3.95 -6.77 -2.38
C LEU A 93 -4.94 -7.83 -1.89
N ASN A 94 -5.49 -7.69 -0.69
CA ASN A 94 -6.49 -8.60 -0.14
C ASN A 94 -6.05 -10.08 -0.13
N CYS A 95 -4.85 -10.35 0.37
CA CYS A 95 -4.29 -11.71 0.42
C CYS A 95 -4.70 -12.42 1.70
N TYR A 96 -5.64 -13.35 1.60
CA TYR A 96 -6.28 -14.02 2.72
C TYR A 96 -5.90 -15.51 2.90
N ASN A 97 -5.02 -16.05 2.09
CA ASN A 97 -4.71 -17.48 2.16
C ASN A 97 -3.27 -17.80 1.74
N ALA A 98 -2.74 -18.90 2.25
CA ALA A 98 -1.37 -19.33 2.02
C ALA A 98 -1.06 -19.67 0.55
N VAL A 99 -2.07 -20.05 -0.23
CA VAL A 99 -1.88 -20.35 -1.67
C VAL A 99 -1.59 -19.08 -2.45
N THR A 100 -2.30 -17.99 -2.14
CA THR A 100 -2.03 -16.66 -2.71
C THR A 100 -0.64 -16.16 -2.31
N LEU A 101 -0.24 -16.30 -1.03
CA LEU A 101 1.09 -15.90 -0.57
C LEU A 101 2.19 -16.69 -1.29
N ARG A 102 1.99 -18.00 -1.48
CA ARG A 102 2.93 -18.83 -2.26
C ARG A 102 3.07 -18.38 -3.71
N LEU A 103 2.00 -17.88 -4.32
CA LEU A 103 2.06 -17.31 -5.67
C LEU A 103 2.88 -16.02 -5.68
N LEU A 104 2.59 -15.09 -4.77
CA LEU A 104 3.30 -13.82 -4.67
C LEU A 104 4.80 -13.99 -4.33
N LEU A 105 5.15 -15.04 -3.57
CA LEU A 105 6.56 -15.38 -3.33
C LEU A 105 7.31 -15.75 -4.62
N LYS A 106 6.66 -16.45 -5.55
CA LYS A 106 7.25 -16.75 -6.87
C LYS A 106 7.46 -15.49 -7.70
N ASP A 107 6.63 -14.47 -7.48
CA ASP A 107 6.68 -13.19 -8.17
C ASP A 107 7.64 -12.20 -7.50
N GLY A 108 8.27 -12.56 -6.36
CA GLY A 108 9.30 -11.76 -5.70
C GLY A 108 8.86 -11.07 -4.41
N MET A 109 7.72 -11.45 -3.82
CA MET A 109 7.30 -10.92 -2.51
C MET A 109 8.32 -11.28 -1.44
N THR A 110 8.74 -10.30 -0.64
CA THR A 110 9.64 -10.50 0.52
C THR A 110 8.97 -10.21 1.85
N ARG A 111 7.89 -9.42 1.84
CA ARG A 111 7.11 -9.05 3.02
C ARG A 111 5.64 -8.97 2.65
N TRP A 112 4.78 -9.35 3.58
CA TRP A 112 3.33 -9.30 3.43
C TRP A 112 2.69 -8.50 4.56
N CYS A 113 1.89 -7.48 4.20
CA CYS A 113 1.07 -6.73 5.13
C CYS A 113 -0.29 -7.41 5.25
N MET A 114 -0.62 -7.88 6.45
CA MET A 114 -1.89 -8.54 6.72
C MET A 114 -3.06 -7.57 6.51
N PRO A 115 -4.15 -7.96 5.82
CA PRO A 115 -5.38 -7.20 5.77
C PRO A 115 -5.92 -6.86 7.17
N VAL A 116 -6.35 -5.61 7.35
CA VAL A 116 -6.60 -5.00 8.66
C VAL A 116 -7.80 -5.57 9.42
N GLU A 117 -8.73 -6.22 8.72
CA GLU A 117 -9.94 -6.83 9.29
C GLU A 117 -9.73 -8.24 9.86
N LEU A 118 -8.52 -8.78 9.72
CA LEU A 118 -8.23 -10.15 10.15
C LEU A 118 -7.80 -10.21 11.61
N SER A 119 -8.26 -11.24 12.31
CA SER A 119 -7.91 -11.48 13.71
C SER A 119 -6.53 -12.12 13.89
N ARG A 120 -6.02 -12.08 15.13
CA ARG A 120 -4.80 -12.79 15.51
C ARG A 120 -4.92 -14.30 15.27
N ASP A 121 -6.06 -14.90 15.60
CA ASP A 121 -6.24 -16.35 15.47
C ASP A 121 -6.27 -16.76 14.00
N TRP A 122 -6.85 -15.91 13.15
CA TRP A 122 -6.79 -16.11 11.71
C TRP A 122 -5.34 -16.06 11.20
N LEU A 123 -4.53 -15.10 11.68
CA LEU A 123 -3.11 -15.02 11.32
C LEU A 123 -2.35 -16.29 11.73
N VAL A 124 -2.57 -16.79 12.95
CA VAL A 124 -1.95 -18.05 13.41
C VAL A 124 -2.28 -19.17 12.45
N ASN A 125 -3.56 -19.39 12.14
CA ASN A 125 -4.00 -20.45 11.22
C ASN A 125 -3.39 -20.29 9.81
N LEU A 126 -3.25 -19.06 9.32
CA LEU A 126 -2.61 -18.82 8.03
C LEU A 126 -1.12 -19.18 8.07
N LEU A 127 -0.42 -18.80 9.12
CA LEU A 127 1.02 -19.08 9.26
C LEU A 127 1.28 -20.58 9.40
N ASP A 128 0.42 -21.33 10.11
CA ASP A 128 0.45 -22.80 10.17
C ASP A 128 0.28 -23.42 8.77
N GLN A 129 -0.62 -22.87 7.94
CA GLN A 129 -0.74 -23.30 6.54
C GLN A 129 0.52 -22.97 5.73
N CYS A 130 1.16 -21.83 5.99
CA CYS A 130 2.42 -21.47 5.34
C CYS A 130 3.55 -22.41 5.73
N ASP A 131 3.60 -22.85 7.02
CA ASP A 131 4.53 -23.87 7.49
C ASP A 131 4.31 -25.21 6.78
N ALA A 132 3.05 -25.66 6.68
CA ALA A 132 2.68 -26.89 5.98
C ALA A 132 3.07 -26.84 4.48
N LEU A 133 3.09 -25.66 3.88
CA LEU A 133 3.53 -25.44 2.49
C LEU A 133 5.05 -25.22 2.36
N GLY A 134 5.80 -25.15 3.46
CA GLY A 134 7.24 -24.91 3.49
C GLY A 134 7.65 -23.48 3.07
N ILE A 135 6.75 -22.50 3.22
CA ILE A 135 6.99 -21.12 2.75
C ILE A 135 7.12 -20.10 3.90
N ARG A 136 6.84 -20.46 5.16
CA ARG A 136 6.76 -19.53 6.29
C ARG A 136 8.01 -18.66 6.47
N ASN A 137 9.18 -19.22 6.28
CA ASN A 137 10.45 -18.54 6.47
C ASN A 137 10.95 -17.77 5.23
N GLN A 138 10.12 -17.65 4.20
CA GLN A 138 10.49 -17.00 2.94
C GLN A 138 10.03 -15.53 2.88
N PHE A 139 9.26 -15.06 3.87
CA PHE A 139 8.75 -13.70 3.92
C PHE A 139 8.56 -13.18 5.35
N GLU A 140 8.60 -11.87 5.47
CA GLU A 140 8.24 -11.14 6.69
C GLU A 140 6.75 -10.86 6.75
N VAL A 141 6.22 -10.71 7.97
CA VAL A 141 4.80 -10.37 8.20
C VAL A 141 4.72 -9.01 8.88
N GLU A 142 3.90 -8.13 8.34
CA GLU A 142 3.52 -6.86 8.97
C GLU A 142 2.05 -6.87 9.37
N VAL A 143 1.76 -6.26 10.53
CA VAL A 143 0.42 -6.11 11.09
C VAL A 143 0.20 -4.64 11.44
N LEU A 144 -0.91 -4.05 10.99
CA LEU A 144 -1.29 -2.71 11.40
C LEU A 144 -1.73 -2.75 12.87
N SER A 145 -0.93 -2.15 13.76
CA SER A 145 -1.15 -2.17 15.20
C SER A 145 -1.65 -0.84 15.76
N TYR A 146 -1.48 0.26 15.05
CA TYR A 146 -1.91 1.59 15.46
C TYR A 146 -2.18 2.50 14.25
N GLY A 147 -3.23 3.32 14.33
CA GLY A 147 -3.59 4.31 13.32
C GLY A 147 -5.03 4.16 12.82
N HIS A 148 -5.35 4.89 11.76
CA HIS A 148 -6.64 4.78 11.09
C HIS A 148 -6.67 3.55 10.20
N LEU A 149 -7.62 2.66 10.45
CA LEU A 149 -7.84 1.47 9.61
C LEU A 149 -8.47 1.90 8.27
N PRO A 150 -7.96 1.41 7.14
CA PRO A 150 -8.62 1.60 5.86
C PRO A 150 -9.93 0.78 5.86
N LEU A 151 -11.05 1.46 5.62
CA LEU A 151 -12.36 0.81 5.54
C LEU A 151 -12.60 0.21 4.16
N ALA A 152 -12.33 0.98 3.11
CA ALA A 152 -12.47 0.55 1.73
C ALA A 152 -11.70 1.46 0.79
N TYR A 153 -11.17 0.88 -0.29
CA TYR A 153 -10.68 1.62 -1.46
C TYR A 153 -11.78 1.68 -2.50
N SER A 154 -12.13 2.87 -2.97
CA SER A 154 -13.22 3.06 -3.92
C SER A 154 -12.81 3.92 -5.10
N ALA A 155 -13.13 3.46 -6.30
CA ALA A 155 -13.06 4.25 -7.52
C ALA A 155 -13.95 5.50 -7.44
N ARG A 156 -15.00 5.45 -6.63
CA ARG A 156 -15.88 6.58 -6.33
C ARG A 156 -15.48 7.19 -4.99
N CYS A 157 -14.85 8.35 -5.02
CA CYS A 157 -14.43 9.05 -3.81
C CYS A 157 -15.64 9.38 -2.92
N PHE A 158 -15.67 8.87 -1.71
CA PHE A 158 -16.76 9.12 -0.75
C PHE A 158 -16.88 10.61 -0.39
N THR A 159 -15.75 11.31 -0.22
CA THR A 159 -15.75 12.75 0.10
C THR A 159 -16.31 13.57 -1.06
N ALA A 160 -15.90 13.32 -2.30
CA ALA A 160 -16.45 14.02 -3.45
C ALA A 160 -17.96 13.77 -3.59
N ARG A 161 -18.37 12.48 -3.42
CA ARG A 161 -19.78 12.12 -3.48
C ARG A 161 -20.63 12.80 -2.40
N SER A 162 -20.09 12.97 -1.20
CA SER A 162 -20.79 13.66 -0.10
C SER A 162 -20.91 15.18 -0.31
N GLU A 163 -20.20 15.73 -1.31
CA GLU A 163 -20.27 17.11 -1.78
C GLU A 163 -21.00 17.22 -3.13
N ASP A 164 -21.70 16.16 -3.54
CA ASP A 164 -22.41 16.08 -4.82
C ASP A 164 -21.49 16.33 -6.04
N ARG A 165 -20.22 15.94 -5.94
CA ARG A 165 -19.22 16.14 -6.99
C ARG A 165 -18.81 14.81 -7.63
N PRO A 166 -18.65 14.75 -8.96
CA PRO A 166 -17.97 13.64 -9.59
C PRO A 166 -16.49 13.60 -9.16
N LYS A 167 -15.91 12.40 -9.07
CA LYS A 167 -14.51 12.23 -8.66
C LYS A 167 -13.55 13.08 -9.50
N ASP A 168 -13.87 13.25 -10.80
CA ASP A 168 -12.98 13.96 -11.72
C ASP A 168 -13.00 15.48 -11.54
N GLU A 169 -14.05 16.01 -10.92
CA GLU A 169 -14.26 17.42 -10.61
C GLU A 169 -14.22 17.67 -9.09
N CYS A 170 -13.50 16.82 -8.33
CA CYS A 170 -13.51 16.89 -6.87
C CYS A 170 -12.80 18.13 -6.31
N GLU A 171 -11.95 18.80 -7.10
CA GLU A 171 -11.17 19.97 -6.68
C GLU A 171 -10.44 19.76 -5.33
N THR A 172 -10.06 18.51 -5.06
CA THR A 172 -9.42 18.11 -3.78
C THR A 172 -10.22 18.50 -2.52
N CYS A 173 -11.55 18.46 -2.59
CA CYS A 173 -12.45 18.85 -1.49
C CYS A 173 -12.17 18.13 -0.17
N CYS A 174 -11.51 16.97 -0.20
CA CYS A 174 -11.09 16.22 0.99
C CYS A 174 -10.15 17.01 1.91
N ILE A 175 -9.40 18.00 1.41
CA ILE A 175 -8.52 18.87 2.21
C ILE A 175 -9.31 19.68 3.24
N LYS A 176 -10.59 19.95 2.97
CA LYS A 176 -11.48 20.65 3.92
C LYS A 176 -11.79 19.81 5.17
N TYR A 177 -11.53 18.53 5.14
CA TYR A 177 -11.90 17.56 6.18
C TYR A 177 -10.66 16.83 6.75
N PRO A 178 -9.74 17.54 7.41
CA PRO A 178 -8.51 16.92 7.93
C PRO A 178 -8.79 15.84 8.98
N ASN A 179 -9.93 15.92 9.66
CA ASN A 179 -10.35 14.95 10.68
C ASN A 179 -11.33 13.88 10.12
N GLY A 180 -11.51 13.84 8.80
CA GLY A 180 -12.47 12.94 8.16
C GLY A 180 -13.92 13.47 8.21
N ARG A 181 -14.85 12.66 7.72
CA ARG A 181 -16.30 12.92 7.74
C ARG A 181 -17.02 11.78 8.43
N SER A 182 -18.02 12.12 9.24
CA SER A 182 -18.94 11.12 9.80
C SER A 182 -19.78 10.50 8.68
N MET A 183 -19.91 9.19 8.72
CA MET A 183 -20.79 8.42 7.85
C MET A 183 -21.73 7.61 8.73
N LEU A 184 -22.99 7.53 8.32
CA LEU A 184 -23.98 6.69 8.97
C LEU A 184 -24.26 5.49 8.06
N SER A 185 -24.42 4.31 8.65
CA SER A 185 -24.95 3.16 7.93
C SER A 185 -26.48 3.28 7.82
N GLN A 186 -27.10 2.47 6.96
CA GLN A 186 -28.56 2.42 6.85
C GLN A 186 -29.24 1.82 8.09
N GLU A 187 -28.45 1.23 8.96
CA GLU A 187 -28.94 0.52 10.17
C GLU A 187 -28.93 1.41 11.43
N ASN A 188 -28.42 2.66 11.31
CA ASN A 188 -28.35 3.63 12.41
C ASN A 188 -28.94 4.97 12.00
#